data_f1c9b6147349f84f41b798c2a993839b
#
_entry.id   f1c9b6147349f84f41b798c2a993839b
#
_cell.length_a   1.000
_cell.length_b   1.000
_cell.length_c   1.000
_cell.angle_alpha   90.00
_cell.angle_beta   90.00
_cell.angle_gamma   90.00
#
_symmetry.space_group_name_H-M   'P 1'
#
loop_
_entity.id
_entity.type
_entity.pdbx_description
1 polymer ?
#
loop_
_entity_poly.entity_id
_entity_poly.type
_entity_poly.pdbx_seq_one_letter_code
_entity_poly.pdbx_strand_id
1 'polypeptide(L)'
;QLNEVGAALSRERDIDHLLERILDAAQMLTHADAGTLYRVTEDGSALRFALMRTHSLGLHQGGSSGQAVEFPDLPLYLPDGRANDSLVAVHAAVHDHTVSIADAYDSTEFNFAGARAFDLSTGYRSRSFLTVPLRNHDRELVGVLQLINSIDPATGAVRAFSQQDRSLAESLASQAAIALSNRLLITQLERLFESFVNLINLAIDEKSPYTGGHCERVPALTMMLAEAAHATTDGPLAVFAMTERDRYELKMAGLLHDCGKITTPVHVVDKATKLQTLYDRIGLVDTRFEVLKRDAEIAMLRRQLALRPQADAAAEAQWHEEFQNTLRRLDEDRDFLRHCNLGSEAMRPEDQARVHAIGAAHRWRNPEGQLAGFLSEDEVENLSIRSGTLTPAERGIINHHIVATIKMLESLPWPRHLRNVPEYAGGHHERM
;
A
#
# COMPACT_ATOMS: atom_id res chain seq x y z
N GLN A 1 -37.65 -1.81 -22.39
CA GLN A 1 -36.83 -2.93 -21.93
C GLN A 1 -35.32 -2.67 -22.14
N LEU A 2 -34.86 -2.38 -23.38
CA LEU A 2 -33.43 -2.18 -23.66
C LEU A 2 -32.84 -0.98 -22.88
N ASN A 3 -33.55 0.15 -22.80
CA ASN A 3 -33.14 1.31 -22.01
C ASN A 3 -33.09 1.05 -20.50
N GLU A 4 -34.01 0.23 -19.99
CA GLU A 4 -34.06 -0.19 -18.58
C GLU A 4 -32.87 -1.10 -18.27
N VAL A 5 -32.55 -2.02 -19.17
CA VAL A 5 -31.36 -2.87 -19.07
C VAL A 5 -30.08 -2.02 -19.05
N GLY A 6 -29.93 -1.07 -19.99
CA GLY A 6 -28.76 -0.17 -20.02
C GLY A 6 -28.61 0.66 -18.74
N ALA A 7 -29.73 1.18 -18.20
CA ALA A 7 -29.72 1.90 -16.93
C ALA A 7 -29.34 0.98 -15.73
N ALA A 8 -29.76 -0.28 -15.76
CA ALA A 8 -29.39 -1.27 -14.75
C ALA A 8 -27.91 -1.67 -14.84
N LEU A 9 -27.38 -1.88 -16.04
CA LEU A 9 -25.97 -2.16 -16.27
C LEU A 9 -25.06 -1.01 -15.78
N SER A 10 -25.44 0.25 -16.04
CA SER A 10 -24.67 1.42 -15.61
C SER A 10 -24.64 1.63 -14.08
N ARG A 11 -25.55 1.02 -13.33
CA ARG A 11 -25.60 1.11 -11.87
C ARG A 11 -24.81 0.00 -11.16
N GLU A 12 -24.51 -1.08 -11.87
CA GLU A 12 -23.81 -2.21 -11.29
C GLU A 12 -22.34 -1.84 -10.99
N ARG A 13 -21.91 -2.19 -9.79
CA ARG A 13 -20.56 -1.88 -9.31
C ARG A 13 -19.65 -3.09 -9.29
N ASP A 14 -20.22 -4.26 -9.14
CA ASP A 14 -19.50 -5.51 -9.20
C ASP A 14 -19.39 -5.98 -10.66
N ILE A 15 -18.16 -6.34 -11.06
CA ILE A 15 -17.89 -6.72 -12.44
C ILE A 15 -18.50 -8.08 -12.79
N ASP A 16 -18.53 -9.00 -11.84
CA ASP A 16 -19.07 -10.34 -12.05
C ASP A 16 -20.59 -10.29 -12.14
N HIS A 17 -21.24 -9.53 -11.28
CA HIS A 17 -22.67 -9.24 -11.39
C HIS A 17 -23.02 -8.48 -12.67
N LEU A 18 -22.15 -7.57 -13.13
CA LEU A 18 -22.35 -6.87 -14.41
C LEU A 18 -22.32 -7.84 -15.58
N LEU A 19 -21.35 -8.77 -15.63
CA LEU A 19 -21.27 -9.81 -16.66
C LEU A 19 -22.52 -10.69 -16.66
N GLU A 20 -23.00 -11.10 -15.49
CA GLU A 20 -24.24 -11.90 -15.36
C GLU A 20 -25.45 -11.16 -15.91
N ARG A 21 -25.63 -9.90 -15.53
CA ARG A 21 -26.72 -9.08 -16.05
C ARG A 21 -26.68 -8.89 -17.56
N ILE A 22 -25.48 -8.73 -18.13
CA ILE A 22 -25.32 -8.64 -19.58
C ILE A 22 -25.79 -9.94 -20.25
N LEU A 23 -25.33 -11.08 -19.74
CA LEU A 23 -25.66 -12.37 -20.33
C LEU A 23 -27.14 -12.71 -20.17
N ASP A 24 -27.70 -12.47 -18.98
CA ASP A 24 -29.15 -12.68 -18.70
C ASP A 24 -30.03 -11.84 -19.62
N ALA A 25 -29.70 -10.55 -19.78
CA ALA A 25 -30.44 -9.68 -20.67
C ALA A 25 -30.35 -10.13 -22.13
N ALA A 26 -29.13 -10.57 -22.56
CA ALA A 26 -28.95 -11.07 -23.93
C ALA A 26 -29.75 -12.34 -24.20
N GLN A 27 -29.70 -13.30 -23.28
CA GLN A 27 -30.49 -14.54 -23.39
C GLN A 27 -31.99 -14.28 -23.38
N MET A 28 -32.47 -13.41 -22.47
CA MET A 28 -33.89 -13.04 -22.40
C MET A 28 -34.37 -12.35 -23.66
N LEU A 29 -33.64 -11.39 -24.21
CA LEU A 29 -34.04 -10.61 -25.38
C LEU A 29 -34.01 -11.41 -26.67
N THR A 30 -33.16 -12.42 -26.79
CA THR A 30 -32.98 -13.25 -28.00
C THR A 30 -33.54 -14.66 -27.88
N HIS A 31 -34.09 -14.99 -26.71
CA HIS A 31 -34.53 -16.34 -26.34
C HIS A 31 -33.43 -17.39 -26.52
N ALA A 32 -32.15 -17.01 -26.27
CA ALA A 32 -31.05 -17.94 -26.34
C ALA A 32 -31.01 -18.86 -25.11
N ASP A 33 -30.88 -20.17 -25.34
CA ASP A 33 -30.78 -21.16 -24.26
C ASP A 33 -29.44 -21.12 -23.55
N ALA A 34 -28.34 -20.88 -24.31
CA ALA A 34 -27.02 -20.79 -23.75
C ALA A 34 -26.31 -19.49 -24.20
N GLY A 35 -25.32 -19.11 -23.41
CA GLY A 35 -24.47 -17.98 -23.75
C GLY A 35 -23.12 -18.01 -23.03
N THR A 36 -22.15 -17.36 -23.64
CA THR A 36 -20.81 -17.19 -23.14
C THR A 36 -20.39 -15.73 -23.26
N LEU A 37 -19.85 -15.15 -22.21
CA LEU A 37 -19.17 -13.87 -22.23
C LEU A 37 -17.67 -14.10 -22.13
N TYR A 38 -16.95 -13.54 -23.10
CA TYR A 38 -15.50 -13.48 -23.10
C TYR A 38 -15.03 -12.09 -22.72
N ARG A 39 -13.93 -12.01 -21.99
CA ARG A 39 -13.16 -10.77 -21.76
C ARG A 39 -11.83 -10.83 -22.46
N VAL A 40 -11.34 -9.70 -22.89
CA VAL A 40 -9.97 -9.58 -23.38
C VAL A 40 -9.01 -9.72 -22.20
N THR A 41 -7.91 -10.46 -22.36
CA THR A 41 -6.84 -10.58 -21.36
C THR A 41 -6.16 -9.22 -21.15
N GLU A 42 -5.50 -9.03 -20.00
CA GLU A 42 -4.85 -7.74 -19.66
C GLU A 42 -3.77 -7.33 -20.66
N ASP A 43 -3.10 -8.28 -21.28
CA ASP A 43 -2.10 -8.07 -22.33
C ASP A 43 -2.71 -7.86 -23.74
N GLY A 44 -4.03 -7.98 -23.86
CA GLY A 44 -4.75 -7.83 -25.14
C GLY A 44 -4.54 -8.97 -26.13
N SER A 45 -3.93 -10.09 -25.73
CA SER A 45 -3.49 -11.15 -26.64
C SER A 45 -4.55 -12.24 -26.90
N ALA A 46 -5.52 -12.39 -26.00
CA ALA A 46 -6.48 -13.51 -26.03
C ALA A 46 -7.86 -13.11 -25.50
N LEU A 47 -8.83 -13.98 -25.77
CA LEU A 47 -10.15 -13.96 -25.12
C LEU A 47 -10.19 -15.02 -24.03
N ARG A 48 -10.50 -14.60 -22.81
CA ARG A 48 -10.73 -15.46 -21.63
C ARG A 48 -12.21 -15.68 -21.42
N PHE A 49 -12.60 -16.90 -21.14
CA PHE A 49 -13.97 -17.21 -20.72
C PHE A 49 -14.24 -16.55 -19.36
N ALA A 50 -15.17 -15.60 -19.32
CA ALA A 50 -15.51 -14.89 -18.08
C ALA A 50 -16.79 -15.45 -17.44
N LEU A 51 -17.77 -15.85 -18.25
CA LEU A 51 -19.04 -16.36 -17.80
C LEU A 51 -19.63 -17.29 -18.84
N MET A 52 -20.14 -18.46 -18.41
CA MET A 52 -20.89 -19.39 -19.23
C MET A 52 -22.19 -19.80 -18.52
N ARG A 53 -23.28 -19.79 -19.28
CA ARG A 53 -24.59 -20.22 -18.77
C ARG A 53 -25.37 -21.00 -19.83
N THR A 54 -25.99 -22.11 -19.41
CA THR A 54 -26.93 -22.88 -20.24
C THR A 54 -28.15 -23.21 -19.41
N HIS A 55 -29.31 -22.65 -19.80
CA HIS A 55 -30.53 -22.81 -19.03
C HIS A 55 -31.02 -24.28 -19.01
N SER A 56 -31.06 -24.92 -20.14
CA SER A 56 -31.54 -26.31 -20.26
C SER A 56 -30.71 -27.34 -19.50
N LEU A 57 -29.40 -27.05 -19.27
CA LEU A 57 -28.50 -27.88 -18.48
C LEU A 57 -28.37 -27.45 -17.02
N GLY A 58 -28.93 -26.30 -16.63
CA GLY A 58 -28.67 -25.72 -15.31
C GLY A 58 -27.20 -25.33 -15.08
N LEU A 59 -26.41 -25.15 -16.14
CA LEU A 59 -24.99 -24.84 -16.06
C LEU A 59 -24.77 -23.36 -15.83
N HIS A 60 -23.96 -23.03 -14.82
CA HIS A 60 -23.53 -21.66 -14.54
C HIS A 60 -22.08 -21.69 -14.02
N GLN A 61 -21.13 -21.19 -14.79
CA GLN A 61 -19.70 -21.11 -14.49
C GLN A 61 -19.17 -19.72 -14.76
N GLY A 62 -18.23 -19.24 -13.95
CA GLY A 62 -17.71 -17.87 -13.97
C GLY A 62 -18.65 -16.90 -13.23
N GLY A 63 -18.35 -15.61 -13.32
CA GLY A 63 -19.09 -14.57 -12.60
C GLY A 63 -19.11 -14.81 -11.10
N SER A 64 -20.28 -14.58 -10.47
CA SER A 64 -20.49 -14.78 -9.02
C SER A 64 -20.79 -16.23 -8.62
N SER A 65 -20.80 -17.19 -9.58
CA SER A 65 -21.17 -18.60 -9.33
C SER A 65 -20.25 -19.35 -8.37
N GLY A 66 -19.05 -18.85 -8.14
CA GLY A 66 -17.99 -19.55 -7.39
C GLY A 66 -17.38 -20.74 -8.12
N GLN A 67 -17.82 -21.08 -9.34
CA GLN A 67 -17.28 -22.14 -10.18
C GLN A 67 -16.43 -21.52 -11.30
N ALA A 68 -15.14 -21.85 -11.34
CA ALA A 68 -14.28 -21.37 -12.40
C ALA A 68 -14.63 -21.98 -13.75
N VAL A 69 -14.45 -21.22 -14.83
CA VAL A 69 -14.51 -21.78 -16.20
C VAL A 69 -13.15 -22.36 -16.54
N GLU A 70 -13.06 -23.67 -16.72
CA GLU A 70 -11.80 -24.41 -16.94
C GLU A 70 -11.42 -24.55 -18.43
N PHE A 71 -11.84 -23.60 -19.28
CA PHE A 71 -11.40 -23.59 -20.69
C PHE A 71 -10.17 -22.71 -20.87
N PRO A 72 -9.24 -23.11 -21.77
CA PRO A 72 -8.06 -22.31 -22.09
C PRO A 72 -8.46 -20.99 -22.75
N ASP A 73 -7.64 -19.96 -22.56
CA ASP A 73 -7.78 -18.68 -23.26
C ASP A 73 -7.68 -18.91 -24.77
N LEU A 74 -8.45 -18.15 -25.55
CA LEU A 74 -8.48 -18.20 -27.02
C LEU A 74 -7.56 -17.11 -27.60
N PRO A 75 -6.36 -17.46 -28.10
CA PRO A 75 -5.46 -16.47 -28.70
C PRO A 75 -6.11 -15.73 -29.88
N LEU A 76 -6.01 -14.42 -29.92
CA LEU A 76 -6.49 -13.61 -31.02
C LEU A 76 -5.68 -13.80 -32.30
N TYR A 77 -4.36 -14.03 -32.13
CA TYR A 77 -3.43 -14.24 -33.20
C TYR A 77 -2.64 -15.53 -33.01
N LEU A 78 -2.32 -16.18 -34.11
CA LEU A 78 -1.47 -17.34 -34.16
C LEU A 78 0.01 -16.95 -33.95
N PRO A 79 0.92 -17.92 -33.63
CA PRO A 79 2.34 -17.61 -33.45
C PRO A 79 3.02 -16.97 -34.67
N ASP A 80 2.44 -17.11 -35.86
CA ASP A 80 2.91 -16.49 -37.11
C ASP A 80 2.34 -15.09 -37.34
N GLY A 81 1.57 -14.54 -36.38
CA GLY A 81 0.98 -13.21 -36.42
C GLY A 81 -0.33 -13.10 -37.24
N ARG A 82 -0.82 -14.20 -37.81
CA ARG A 82 -2.13 -14.21 -38.52
C ARG A 82 -3.26 -14.29 -37.47
N ALA A 83 -4.42 -13.70 -37.82
CA ALA A 83 -5.63 -13.83 -37.03
C ALA A 83 -6.01 -15.31 -36.87
N ASN A 84 -6.48 -15.70 -35.66
CA ASN A 84 -6.95 -17.06 -35.39
C ASN A 84 -8.42 -17.19 -35.88
N ASP A 85 -8.63 -17.03 -37.17
CA ASP A 85 -9.95 -16.95 -37.80
C ASP A 85 -10.79 -18.24 -37.72
N SER A 86 -10.19 -19.31 -37.29
CA SER A 86 -10.90 -20.60 -37.15
C SER A 86 -11.94 -20.63 -36.02
N LEU A 87 -11.82 -19.73 -35.05
CA LEU A 87 -12.71 -19.66 -33.90
C LEU A 87 -13.70 -18.51 -34.07
N VAL A 88 -15.01 -18.79 -33.98
CA VAL A 88 -16.08 -17.80 -34.20
C VAL A 88 -15.94 -16.56 -33.31
N ALA A 89 -15.65 -16.76 -32.02
CA ALA A 89 -15.49 -15.65 -31.08
C ALA A 89 -14.29 -14.75 -31.42
N VAL A 90 -13.17 -15.38 -31.82
CA VAL A 90 -11.96 -14.65 -32.23
C VAL A 90 -12.16 -13.93 -33.55
N HIS A 91 -12.78 -14.59 -34.52
CA HIS A 91 -13.10 -13.99 -35.83
C HIS A 91 -13.97 -12.73 -35.65
N ALA A 92 -15.05 -12.82 -34.85
CA ALA A 92 -15.90 -11.67 -34.57
C ALA A 92 -15.11 -10.53 -33.88
N ALA A 93 -14.21 -10.86 -32.96
CA ALA A 93 -13.38 -9.92 -32.23
C ALA A 93 -12.40 -9.17 -33.13
N VAL A 94 -11.65 -9.91 -33.96
CA VAL A 94 -10.57 -9.35 -34.79
C VAL A 94 -11.13 -8.55 -35.97
N HIS A 95 -12.18 -9.06 -36.62
CA HIS A 95 -12.77 -8.42 -37.80
C HIS A 95 -13.89 -7.40 -37.49
N ASP A 96 -14.21 -7.19 -36.24
CA ASP A 96 -15.20 -6.20 -35.76
C ASP A 96 -16.56 -6.35 -36.43
N HIS A 97 -17.06 -7.58 -36.52
CA HIS A 97 -18.39 -7.80 -37.07
C HIS A 97 -19.14 -8.94 -36.34
N THR A 98 -20.46 -8.82 -36.35
CA THR A 98 -21.35 -9.85 -35.77
C THR A 98 -21.39 -11.06 -36.70
N VAL A 99 -21.15 -12.24 -36.15
CA VAL A 99 -21.26 -13.53 -36.85
C VAL A 99 -22.52 -14.24 -36.43
N SER A 100 -23.32 -14.68 -37.40
CA SER A 100 -24.54 -15.48 -37.18
C SER A 100 -24.45 -16.79 -37.93
N ILE A 101 -24.52 -17.92 -37.24
CA ILE A 101 -24.46 -19.28 -37.81
C ILE A 101 -25.80 -19.94 -37.54
N ALA A 102 -26.45 -20.41 -38.63
CA ALA A 102 -27.76 -21.06 -38.55
C ALA A 102 -27.67 -22.49 -37.95
N ASP A 103 -26.69 -23.25 -38.39
CA ASP A 103 -26.38 -24.59 -37.86
C ASP A 103 -24.85 -24.84 -37.88
N ALA A 104 -24.26 -25.02 -36.70
CA ALA A 104 -22.83 -25.27 -36.55
C ALA A 104 -22.42 -26.69 -37.00
N TYR A 105 -23.36 -27.61 -37.15
CA TYR A 105 -23.08 -28.96 -37.63
C TYR A 105 -22.98 -29.01 -39.16
N ASP A 106 -23.63 -28.08 -39.85
CA ASP A 106 -23.61 -27.97 -41.29
C ASP A 106 -22.54 -26.94 -41.80
N SER A 107 -22.04 -26.11 -40.89
CA SER A 107 -21.05 -25.10 -41.23
C SER A 107 -19.63 -25.68 -41.34
N THR A 108 -18.93 -25.29 -42.40
CA THR A 108 -17.51 -25.59 -42.62
C THR A 108 -16.60 -24.38 -42.47
N GLU A 109 -17.16 -23.21 -42.20
CA GLU A 109 -16.45 -21.93 -42.15
C GLU A 109 -15.59 -21.80 -40.88
N PHE A 110 -16.03 -22.40 -39.78
CA PHE A 110 -15.34 -22.29 -38.47
C PHE A 110 -15.09 -23.65 -37.85
N ASN A 111 -14.14 -23.67 -36.90
CA ASN A 111 -13.82 -24.86 -36.12
C ASN A 111 -14.76 -24.97 -34.86
N PHE A 112 -15.70 -25.86 -34.91
CA PHE A 112 -16.62 -26.18 -33.82
C PHE A 112 -16.18 -27.43 -33.01
N ALA A 113 -14.94 -27.89 -33.10
CA ALA A 113 -14.50 -29.07 -32.38
C ALA A 113 -14.69 -28.96 -30.86
N GLY A 114 -14.43 -27.77 -30.27
CA GLY A 114 -14.66 -27.51 -28.86
C GLY A 114 -16.13 -27.59 -28.47
N ALA A 115 -17.04 -26.96 -29.24
CA ALA A 115 -18.48 -27.02 -29.04
C ALA A 115 -19.00 -28.46 -29.17
N ARG A 116 -18.53 -29.22 -30.17
CA ARG A 116 -18.88 -30.64 -30.35
C ARG A 116 -18.40 -31.53 -29.23
N ALA A 117 -17.20 -31.26 -28.67
CA ALA A 117 -16.68 -32.00 -27.52
C ALA A 117 -17.54 -31.72 -26.26
N PHE A 118 -17.92 -30.47 -26.04
CA PHE A 118 -18.86 -30.09 -24.96
C PHE A 118 -20.22 -30.78 -25.17
N ASP A 119 -20.76 -30.75 -26.39
CA ASP A 119 -22.05 -31.40 -26.70
C ASP A 119 -22.01 -32.91 -26.43
N LEU A 120 -20.92 -33.61 -26.78
CA LEU A 120 -20.74 -35.00 -26.49
C LEU A 120 -20.67 -35.32 -25.00
N SER A 121 -20.06 -34.44 -24.22
CA SER A 121 -19.87 -34.66 -22.78
C SER A 121 -21.15 -34.36 -21.97
N THR A 122 -21.98 -33.43 -22.45
CA THR A 122 -23.16 -32.93 -21.71
C THR A 122 -24.49 -33.41 -22.27
N GLY A 123 -24.50 -34.00 -23.47
CA GLY A 123 -25.73 -34.34 -24.21
C GLY A 123 -26.42 -33.10 -24.80
N TYR A 124 -25.80 -31.94 -24.75
CA TYR A 124 -26.30 -30.73 -25.39
C TYR A 124 -26.10 -30.79 -26.91
N ARG A 125 -26.76 -29.91 -27.66
CA ARG A 125 -26.51 -29.74 -29.07
C ARG A 125 -26.44 -28.26 -29.46
N SER A 126 -25.24 -27.74 -29.52
CA SER A 126 -24.97 -26.35 -29.93
C SER A 126 -25.19 -26.19 -31.41
N ARG A 127 -26.34 -25.64 -31.77
CA ARG A 127 -26.81 -25.59 -33.15
C ARG A 127 -26.67 -24.21 -33.77
N SER A 128 -27.40 -23.21 -33.30
CA SER A 128 -27.33 -21.86 -33.82
C SER A 128 -26.47 -20.97 -32.96
N PHE A 129 -25.66 -20.10 -33.57
CA PHE A 129 -24.76 -19.16 -32.89
C PHE A 129 -25.00 -17.74 -33.33
N LEU A 130 -24.96 -16.81 -32.36
CA LEU A 130 -24.87 -15.37 -32.62
C LEU A 130 -23.73 -14.81 -31.78
N THR A 131 -22.69 -14.28 -32.42
CA THR A 131 -21.48 -13.81 -31.75
C THR A 131 -21.27 -12.34 -32.08
N VAL A 132 -21.24 -11.50 -31.03
CA VAL A 132 -21.20 -10.04 -31.13
C VAL A 132 -19.98 -9.52 -30.38
N PRO A 133 -19.06 -8.78 -31.04
CA PRO A 133 -17.95 -8.14 -30.34
C PRO A 133 -18.46 -6.99 -29.45
N LEU A 134 -17.87 -6.86 -28.27
CA LEU A 134 -18.12 -5.78 -27.30
C LEU A 134 -17.03 -4.72 -27.49
N ARG A 135 -17.36 -3.59 -28.11
CA ARG A 135 -16.43 -2.48 -28.29
C ARG A 135 -16.89 -1.22 -27.57
N ASN A 136 -15.96 -0.55 -26.91
CA ASN A 136 -16.21 0.73 -26.29
C ASN A 136 -16.31 1.87 -27.35
N HIS A 137 -16.49 3.11 -26.89
CA HIS A 137 -16.61 4.30 -27.75
C HIS A 137 -15.33 4.62 -28.53
N ASP A 138 -14.16 4.16 -28.04
CA ASP A 138 -12.86 4.28 -28.73
C ASP A 138 -12.60 3.13 -29.71
N ARG A 139 -13.60 2.26 -29.92
CA ARG A 139 -13.51 1.03 -30.71
C ARG A 139 -12.53 -0.02 -30.17
N GLU A 140 -12.12 0.09 -28.91
CA GLU A 140 -11.31 -0.94 -28.30
C GLU A 140 -12.17 -2.16 -27.98
N LEU A 141 -11.64 -3.34 -28.25
CA LEU A 141 -12.28 -4.60 -27.92
C LEU A 141 -12.24 -4.83 -26.40
N VAL A 142 -13.40 -4.90 -25.77
CA VAL A 142 -13.56 -5.17 -24.33
C VAL A 142 -13.87 -6.65 -24.06
N GLY A 143 -14.55 -7.29 -25.01
CA GLY A 143 -14.95 -8.69 -24.89
C GLY A 143 -15.74 -9.16 -26.10
N VAL A 144 -16.35 -10.33 -25.97
CA VAL A 144 -17.25 -10.93 -26.97
C VAL A 144 -18.45 -11.55 -26.25
N LEU A 145 -19.63 -11.30 -26.76
CA LEU A 145 -20.87 -11.97 -26.34
C LEU A 145 -21.19 -13.04 -27.39
N GLN A 146 -21.31 -14.29 -26.96
CA GLN A 146 -21.71 -15.39 -27.79
C GLN A 146 -22.99 -16.03 -27.25
N LEU A 147 -24.03 -16.08 -28.06
CA LEU A 147 -25.33 -16.67 -27.75
C LEU A 147 -25.51 -17.95 -28.58
N ILE A 148 -26.12 -18.96 -27.97
CA ILE A 148 -26.26 -20.28 -28.57
C ILE A 148 -27.70 -20.74 -28.42
N ASN A 149 -28.26 -21.30 -29.48
CA ASN A 149 -29.57 -21.87 -29.57
C ASN A 149 -30.70 -20.89 -29.23
N SER A 150 -31.13 -20.07 -30.21
CA SER A 150 -32.38 -19.31 -30.06
C SER A 150 -33.57 -20.28 -30.04
N ILE A 151 -34.39 -20.19 -29.00
CA ILE A 151 -35.58 -21.03 -28.84
C ILE A 151 -36.81 -20.29 -29.38
N ASP A 152 -37.58 -20.94 -30.21
CA ASP A 152 -38.85 -20.41 -30.65
C ASP A 152 -39.85 -20.48 -29.48
N PRO A 153 -40.41 -19.35 -29.00
CA PRO A 153 -41.33 -19.35 -27.83
C PRO A 153 -42.62 -20.11 -28.06
N ALA A 154 -43.04 -20.26 -29.32
CA ALA A 154 -44.34 -20.94 -29.64
C ALA A 154 -44.17 -22.44 -29.74
N THR A 155 -43.03 -22.94 -30.22
CA THR A 155 -42.82 -24.36 -30.50
C THR A 155 -41.80 -25.01 -29.57
N GLY A 156 -41.00 -24.25 -28.85
CA GLY A 156 -39.87 -24.76 -28.05
C GLY A 156 -38.72 -25.29 -28.89
N ALA A 157 -38.76 -25.18 -30.20
CA ALA A 157 -37.71 -25.70 -31.10
C ALA A 157 -36.54 -24.71 -31.24
N VAL A 158 -35.32 -25.26 -31.38
CA VAL A 158 -34.14 -24.45 -31.71
C VAL A 158 -34.27 -23.91 -33.14
N ARG A 159 -34.13 -22.61 -33.29
CA ARG A 159 -34.11 -21.87 -34.57
C ARG A 159 -32.80 -21.08 -34.77
N ALA A 160 -32.59 -20.66 -36.01
CA ALA A 160 -31.53 -19.67 -36.27
C ALA A 160 -31.93 -18.31 -35.63
N PHE A 161 -30.94 -17.52 -35.22
CA PHE A 161 -31.16 -16.15 -34.75
C PHE A 161 -31.68 -15.29 -35.89
N SER A 162 -32.77 -14.57 -35.63
CA SER A 162 -33.37 -13.66 -36.60
C SER A 162 -32.57 -12.35 -36.70
N GLN A 163 -32.87 -11.55 -37.73
CA GLN A 163 -32.29 -10.21 -37.88
C GLN A 163 -32.71 -9.30 -36.67
N GLN A 164 -33.88 -9.51 -36.10
CA GLN A 164 -34.30 -8.79 -34.89
C GLN A 164 -33.48 -9.21 -33.66
N ASP A 165 -33.23 -10.52 -33.47
CA ASP A 165 -32.35 -11.03 -32.40
C ASP A 165 -30.96 -10.44 -32.52
N ARG A 166 -30.43 -10.37 -33.76
CA ARG A 166 -29.13 -9.76 -34.06
C ARG A 166 -29.10 -8.27 -33.67
N SER A 167 -30.10 -7.50 -34.10
CA SER A 167 -30.15 -6.06 -33.80
C SER A 167 -30.27 -5.76 -32.32
N LEU A 168 -31.03 -6.61 -31.58
CA LEU A 168 -31.16 -6.52 -30.12
C LEU A 168 -29.84 -6.84 -29.42
N ALA A 169 -29.16 -7.91 -29.83
CA ALA A 169 -27.88 -8.31 -29.28
C ALA A 169 -26.77 -7.27 -29.56
N GLU A 170 -26.71 -6.70 -30.76
CA GLU A 170 -25.77 -5.63 -31.11
C GLU A 170 -25.99 -4.35 -30.29
N SER A 171 -27.26 -3.96 -30.10
CA SER A 171 -27.60 -2.79 -29.28
C SER A 171 -27.27 -3.00 -27.81
N LEU A 172 -27.57 -4.19 -27.25
CA LEU A 172 -27.17 -4.55 -25.90
C LEU A 172 -25.65 -4.62 -25.75
N ALA A 173 -24.94 -5.21 -26.71
CA ALA A 173 -23.50 -5.32 -26.75
C ALA A 173 -22.81 -3.95 -26.67
N SER A 174 -23.34 -2.95 -27.39
CA SER A 174 -22.84 -1.58 -27.32
C SER A 174 -22.99 -0.97 -25.90
N GLN A 175 -24.16 -1.13 -25.28
CA GLN A 175 -24.38 -0.63 -23.90
C GLN A 175 -23.55 -1.39 -22.88
N ALA A 176 -23.44 -2.70 -23.02
CA ALA A 176 -22.64 -3.57 -22.18
C ALA A 176 -21.14 -3.22 -22.25
N ALA A 177 -20.63 -2.97 -23.46
CA ALA A 177 -19.23 -2.58 -23.65
C ALA A 177 -18.90 -1.27 -22.96
N ILE A 178 -19.78 -0.27 -23.02
CA ILE A 178 -19.59 1.02 -22.32
C ILE A 178 -19.61 0.80 -20.80
N ALA A 179 -20.58 0.06 -20.27
CA ALA A 179 -20.69 -0.20 -18.83
C ALA A 179 -19.47 -0.98 -18.31
N LEU A 180 -19.05 -2.01 -19.05
CA LEU A 180 -17.89 -2.84 -18.69
C LEU A 180 -16.59 -2.04 -18.78
N SER A 181 -16.37 -1.26 -19.82
CA SER A 181 -15.20 -0.40 -19.98
C SER A 181 -15.10 0.63 -18.85
N ASN A 182 -16.20 1.32 -18.53
CA ASN A 182 -16.24 2.28 -17.42
C ASN A 182 -15.89 1.60 -16.09
N ARG A 183 -16.41 0.41 -15.83
CA ARG A 183 -16.11 -0.31 -14.59
C ARG A 183 -14.64 -0.74 -14.52
N LEU A 184 -14.09 -1.25 -15.62
CA LEU A 184 -12.67 -1.60 -15.71
C LEU A 184 -11.76 -0.39 -15.47
N LEU A 185 -12.06 0.75 -16.08
CA LEU A 185 -11.32 1.99 -15.89
C LEU A 185 -11.37 2.48 -14.43
N ILE A 186 -12.54 2.43 -13.79
CA ILE A 186 -12.67 2.80 -12.37
C ILE A 186 -11.80 1.87 -11.51
N THR A 187 -11.86 0.56 -11.72
CA THR A 187 -11.04 -0.40 -10.97
C THR A 187 -9.53 -0.19 -11.20
N GLN A 188 -9.12 0.14 -12.42
CA GLN A 188 -7.72 0.47 -12.72
C GLN A 188 -7.27 1.75 -12.02
N LEU A 189 -8.12 2.80 -11.98
CA LEU A 189 -7.82 4.03 -11.26
C LEU A 189 -7.72 3.82 -9.75
N GLU A 190 -8.61 3.00 -9.16
CA GLU A 190 -8.54 2.62 -7.74
C GLU A 190 -7.22 1.90 -7.42
N ARG A 191 -6.82 0.91 -8.24
CA ARG A 191 -5.54 0.21 -8.10
C ARG A 191 -4.33 1.13 -8.27
N LEU A 192 -4.38 2.02 -9.25
CA LEU A 192 -3.31 3.00 -9.47
C LEU A 192 -3.17 3.94 -8.28
N PHE A 193 -4.28 4.44 -7.74
CA PHE A 193 -4.28 5.28 -6.55
C PHE A 193 -3.68 4.54 -5.34
N GLU A 194 -4.09 3.30 -5.06
CA GLU A 194 -3.49 2.49 -3.98
C GLU A 194 -1.98 2.28 -4.19
N SER A 195 -1.56 2.07 -5.45
CA SER A 195 -0.15 1.92 -5.77
C SER A 195 0.67 3.19 -5.50
N PHE A 196 0.10 4.37 -5.79
CA PHE A 196 0.73 5.65 -5.43
C PHE A 196 0.82 5.87 -3.92
N VAL A 197 -0.22 5.51 -3.16
CA VAL A 197 -0.20 5.57 -1.69
C VAL A 197 0.91 4.67 -1.15
N ASN A 198 1.02 3.44 -1.64
CA ASN A 198 2.07 2.51 -1.25
C ASN A 198 3.47 3.00 -1.64
N LEU A 199 3.61 3.67 -2.80
CA LEU A 199 4.88 4.29 -3.21
C LEU A 199 5.31 5.41 -2.24
N ILE A 200 4.38 6.23 -1.76
CA ILE A 200 4.65 7.26 -0.74
C ILE A 200 5.12 6.60 0.56
N ASN A 201 4.45 5.55 1.00
CA ASN A 201 4.82 4.81 2.20
C ASN A 201 6.21 4.18 2.07
N LEU A 202 6.52 3.57 0.93
CA LEU A 202 7.86 3.05 0.64
C LEU A 202 8.91 4.15 0.72
N ALA A 203 8.65 5.34 0.17
CA ALA A 203 9.60 6.46 0.22
C ALA A 203 9.82 6.98 1.65
N ILE A 204 8.82 6.87 2.54
CA ILE A 204 8.95 7.20 3.96
C ILE A 204 9.77 6.14 4.69
N ASP A 205 9.49 4.86 4.44
CA ASP A 205 10.20 3.74 5.05
C ASP A 205 11.68 3.68 4.61
N GLU A 206 11.98 3.96 3.32
CA GLU A 206 13.36 4.06 2.82
C GLU A 206 14.13 5.26 3.40
N LYS A 207 13.43 6.30 3.82
CA LYS A 207 14.04 7.46 4.47
C LYS A 207 14.57 7.13 5.85
N SER A 208 13.93 6.20 6.58
CA SER A 208 14.31 5.81 7.93
C SER A 208 14.23 4.29 8.10
N PRO A 209 15.36 3.59 8.30
CA PRO A 209 15.38 2.14 8.50
C PRO A 209 14.65 1.70 9.79
N TYR A 210 14.37 2.61 10.70
CA TYR A 210 13.65 2.33 11.95
C TYR A 210 12.12 2.38 11.79
N THR A 211 11.62 2.97 10.73
CA THR A 211 10.18 3.03 10.41
C THR A 211 9.73 1.88 9.52
N GLY A 212 10.63 0.98 9.12
CA GLY A 212 10.34 -0.14 8.24
C GLY A 212 9.12 -0.96 8.70
N GLY A 213 8.09 -1.02 7.83
CA GLY A 213 6.82 -1.69 8.08
C GLY A 213 5.88 -0.98 9.08
N HIS A 214 6.18 0.22 9.55
CA HIS A 214 5.26 1.01 10.39
C HIS A 214 4.03 1.41 9.57
N CYS A 215 4.26 1.90 8.36
CA CYS A 215 3.22 2.32 7.43
C CYS A 215 2.30 1.18 6.97
N GLU A 216 2.69 -0.08 7.15
CA GLU A 216 1.84 -1.26 6.91
C GLU A 216 1.12 -1.73 8.18
N ARG A 217 1.82 -1.73 9.33
CA ARG A 217 1.26 -2.23 10.58
C ARG A 217 0.14 -1.35 11.15
N VAL A 218 0.29 -0.03 11.09
CA VAL A 218 -0.71 0.89 11.66
C VAL A 218 -2.05 0.77 10.94
N PRO A 219 -2.14 0.80 9.60
CA PRO A 219 -3.41 0.57 8.91
C PRO A 219 -4.04 -0.79 9.26
N ALA A 220 -3.23 -1.86 9.33
CA ALA A 220 -3.72 -3.19 9.68
C ALA A 220 -4.34 -3.21 11.09
N LEU A 221 -3.66 -2.65 12.09
CA LEU A 221 -4.17 -2.55 13.46
C LEU A 221 -5.41 -1.66 13.55
N THR A 222 -5.43 -0.53 12.83
CA THR A 222 -6.58 0.37 12.76
C THR A 222 -7.81 -0.36 12.22
N MET A 223 -7.65 -1.13 11.14
CA MET A 223 -8.75 -1.92 10.58
C MET A 223 -9.20 -3.02 11.53
N MET A 224 -8.29 -3.73 12.20
CA MET A 224 -8.66 -4.74 13.21
C MET A 224 -9.48 -4.14 14.35
N LEU A 225 -9.11 -2.97 14.86
CA LEU A 225 -9.85 -2.27 15.91
C LEU A 225 -11.23 -1.80 15.41
N ALA A 226 -11.29 -1.25 14.21
CA ALA A 226 -12.52 -0.78 13.60
C ALA A 226 -13.50 -1.93 13.34
N GLU A 227 -13.03 -3.09 12.87
CA GLU A 227 -13.87 -4.29 12.70
C GLU A 227 -14.35 -4.85 14.03
N ALA A 228 -13.50 -4.85 15.06
CA ALA A 228 -13.92 -5.25 16.40
C ALA A 228 -15.00 -4.30 16.97
N ALA A 229 -14.84 -2.99 16.74
CA ALA A 229 -15.87 -2.01 17.11
C ALA A 229 -17.17 -2.20 16.33
N HIS A 230 -17.09 -2.44 15.02
CA HIS A 230 -18.25 -2.72 14.15
C HIS A 230 -19.00 -3.99 14.56
N ALA A 231 -18.29 -5.00 15.03
CA ALA A 231 -18.88 -6.27 15.50
C ALA A 231 -19.47 -6.19 16.93
N THR A 232 -19.28 -5.07 17.64
CA THR A 232 -19.75 -4.91 19.02
C THR A 232 -21.26 -4.68 19.05
N THR A 233 -21.97 -5.47 19.85
CA THR A 233 -23.44 -5.39 19.98
C THR A 233 -23.90 -4.68 21.26
N ASP A 234 -22.98 -4.46 22.21
CA ASP A 234 -23.26 -3.88 23.52
C ASP A 234 -22.40 -2.66 23.84
N GLY A 235 -22.88 -1.81 24.77
CA GLY A 235 -22.14 -0.65 25.25
C GLY A 235 -22.09 0.54 24.27
N PRO A 236 -21.16 1.49 24.45
CA PRO A 236 -21.13 2.75 23.67
C PRO A 236 -20.89 2.55 22.18
N LEU A 237 -20.26 1.44 21.79
CA LEU A 237 -19.93 1.13 20.39
C LEU A 237 -21.02 0.32 19.68
N ALA A 238 -22.09 -0.09 20.35
CA ALA A 238 -23.16 -0.89 19.74
C ALA A 238 -23.87 -0.24 18.55
N VAL A 239 -23.77 1.09 18.44
CA VAL A 239 -24.33 1.86 17.29
C VAL A 239 -23.32 2.15 16.20
N PHE A 240 -22.06 1.76 16.41
CA PHE A 240 -21.00 1.97 15.42
C PHE A 240 -21.13 0.97 14.27
N ALA A 241 -21.30 1.48 13.06
CA ALA A 241 -21.40 0.66 11.87
C ALA A 241 -20.60 1.26 10.73
N MET A 242 -19.88 0.43 10.01
CA MET A 242 -19.10 0.82 8.83
C MET A 242 -19.67 0.14 7.58
N THR A 243 -19.77 0.91 6.51
CA THR A 243 -19.97 0.39 5.15
C THR A 243 -18.62 0.02 4.53
N GLU A 244 -18.62 -0.66 3.37
CA GLU A 244 -17.38 -0.92 2.60
C GLU A 244 -16.65 0.37 2.21
N ARG A 245 -17.36 1.46 2.01
CA ARG A 245 -16.78 2.78 1.73
C ARG A 245 -16.06 3.37 2.94
N ASP A 246 -16.67 3.24 4.11
CA ASP A 246 -16.07 3.72 5.36
C ASP A 246 -14.81 2.92 5.68
N ARG A 247 -14.81 1.61 5.42
CA ARG A 247 -13.63 0.74 5.53
C ARG A 247 -12.50 1.20 4.62
N TYR A 248 -12.83 1.47 3.36
CA TYR A 248 -11.86 1.94 2.38
C TYR A 248 -11.31 3.31 2.75
N GLU A 249 -12.16 4.25 3.16
CA GLU A 249 -11.75 5.58 3.62
C GLU A 249 -10.82 5.51 4.83
N LEU A 250 -11.16 4.70 5.84
CA LEU A 250 -10.33 4.50 7.03
C LEU A 250 -8.99 3.83 6.69
N LYS A 251 -8.99 2.83 5.81
CA LYS A 251 -7.75 2.19 5.31
C LYS A 251 -6.83 3.22 4.66
N MET A 252 -7.37 4.08 3.79
CA MET A 252 -6.59 5.12 3.12
C MET A 252 -6.04 6.15 4.11
N ALA A 253 -6.82 6.57 5.09
CA ALA A 253 -6.35 7.46 6.15
C ALA A 253 -5.21 6.83 6.97
N GLY A 254 -5.35 5.56 7.32
CA GLY A 254 -4.30 4.80 8.01
C GLY A 254 -3.01 4.69 7.21
N LEU A 255 -3.10 4.46 5.89
CA LEU A 255 -1.93 4.40 5.00
C LEU A 255 -1.23 5.75 4.86
N LEU A 256 -1.97 6.86 4.93
CA LEU A 256 -1.45 8.22 4.68
C LEU A 256 -1.16 9.02 5.96
N HIS A 257 -1.42 8.46 7.17
CA HIS A 257 -1.34 9.20 8.44
C HIS A 257 0.01 9.89 8.64
N ASP A 258 1.07 9.28 8.19
CA ASP A 258 2.46 9.70 8.39
C ASP A 258 3.13 10.32 7.16
N CYS A 259 2.39 10.59 6.08
CA CYS A 259 2.98 11.09 4.82
C CYS A 259 3.77 12.40 5.01
N GLY A 260 3.44 13.21 6.01
CA GLY A 260 4.18 14.41 6.39
C GLY A 260 5.58 14.16 6.94
N LYS A 261 5.91 12.95 7.39
CA LYS A 261 7.28 12.60 7.84
C LYS A 261 8.33 12.75 6.74
N ILE A 262 7.92 12.80 5.48
CA ILE A 262 8.83 13.08 4.35
C ILE A 262 9.52 14.45 4.51
N THR A 263 8.91 15.40 5.19
CA THR A 263 9.44 16.74 5.44
C THR A 263 10.38 16.80 6.65
N THR A 264 10.38 15.79 7.53
CA THR A 264 11.19 15.79 8.76
C THR A 264 12.64 15.43 8.44
N PRO A 265 13.65 16.16 8.94
CA PRO A 265 15.06 15.83 8.72
C PRO A 265 15.43 14.44 9.27
N VAL A 266 16.25 13.69 8.54
CA VAL A 266 16.66 12.32 8.90
C VAL A 266 17.33 12.27 10.27
N HIS A 267 18.22 13.23 10.58
CA HIS A 267 18.90 13.28 11.87
C HIS A 267 17.98 13.51 13.08
N VAL A 268 16.74 13.94 12.86
CA VAL A 268 15.72 14.05 13.91
C VAL A 268 14.88 12.76 13.99
N VAL A 269 14.47 12.22 12.83
CA VAL A 269 13.68 10.97 12.77
C VAL A 269 14.46 9.79 13.35
N ASP A 270 15.76 9.67 12.97
CA ASP A 270 16.61 8.53 13.30
C ASP A 270 17.55 8.79 14.48
N LYS A 271 17.28 9.79 15.31
CA LYS A 271 18.13 10.15 16.45
C LYS A 271 18.14 9.04 17.49
N ALA A 272 19.12 8.13 17.41
CA ALA A 272 19.23 6.96 18.27
C ALA A 272 19.81 7.29 19.67
N THR A 273 20.72 8.30 19.75
CA THR A 273 21.33 8.74 21.01
C THR A 273 21.14 10.24 21.22
N LYS A 274 21.26 10.70 22.46
CA LYS A 274 21.00 12.12 22.79
C LYS A 274 21.98 13.09 22.10
N LEU A 275 23.26 12.72 21.95
CA LEU A 275 24.28 13.54 21.30
C LEU A 275 24.37 13.32 19.78
N GLN A 276 23.54 12.46 19.22
CA GLN A 276 23.54 12.21 17.78
C GLN A 276 22.99 13.41 17.00
N THR A 277 23.71 13.79 15.95
CA THR A 277 23.29 14.74 14.91
C THR A 277 23.55 14.08 13.54
N LEU A 278 24.60 14.51 12.81
CA LEU A 278 25.11 13.77 11.65
C LEU A 278 25.92 12.53 12.08
N TYR A 279 26.50 12.59 13.27
CA TYR A 279 27.17 11.47 13.95
C TYR A 279 27.00 11.61 15.46
N ASP A 280 27.25 10.55 16.23
CA ASP A 280 27.19 10.60 17.68
C ASP A 280 28.42 11.32 18.26
N ARG A 281 28.19 12.48 18.87
CA ARG A 281 29.23 13.33 19.44
C ARG A 281 29.84 12.81 20.75
N ILE A 282 29.35 11.68 21.29
CA ILE A 282 29.91 11.08 22.50
C ILE A 282 31.44 10.80 22.34
N GLY A 283 31.87 10.43 21.13
CA GLY A 283 33.29 10.25 20.82
C GLY A 283 34.13 11.50 21.00
N LEU A 284 33.59 12.71 20.81
CA LEU A 284 34.26 13.97 21.10
C LEU A 284 34.40 14.23 22.60
N VAL A 285 33.35 13.88 23.36
CA VAL A 285 33.35 13.94 24.84
C VAL A 285 34.42 12.99 25.39
N ASP A 286 34.47 11.75 24.89
CA ASP A 286 35.49 10.77 25.25
C ASP A 286 36.91 11.29 24.98
N THR A 287 37.13 11.89 23.81
CA THR A 287 38.41 12.49 23.46
C THR A 287 38.81 13.59 24.44
N ARG A 288 37.87 14.43 24.88
CA ARG A 288 38.13 15.46 25.90
C ARG A 288 38.53 14.83 27.25
N PHE A 289 37.92 13.71 27.66
CA PHE A 289 38.39 12.98 28.85
C PHE A 289 39.81 12.48 28.71
N GLU A 290 40.19 11.96 27.55
CA GLU A 290 41.58 11.55 27.31
C GLU A 290 42.55 12.74 27.35
N VAL A 291 42.16 13.94 26.88
CA VAL A 291 42.95 15.16 27.05
C VAL A 291 43.12 15.50 28.55
N LEU A 292 42.03 15.45 29.33
CA LEU A 292 42.11 15.69 30.78
C LEU A 292 43.04 14.71 31.51
N LYS A 293 43.04 13.43 31.13
CA LYS A 293 43.93 12.41 31.67
C LYS A 293 45.38 12.71 31.35
N ARG A 294 45.70 13.16 30.10
CA ARG A 294 47.04 13.59 29.71
C ARG A 294 47.48 14.85 30.46
N ASP A 295 46.58 15.81 30.63
CA ASP A 295 46.87 17.02 31.40
C ASP A 295 47.18 16.68 32.87
N ALA A 296 46.46 15.74 33.50
CA ALA A 296 46.72 15.24 34.85
C ALA A 296 48.08 14.52 34.95
N GLU A 297 48.43 13.68 33.95
CA GLU A 297 49.72 13.02 33.83
C GLU A 297 50.85 14.04 33.73
N ILE A 298 50.73 15.02 32.83
CA ILE A 298 51.70 16.10 32.64
C ILE A 298 51.87 16.91 33.94
N ALA A 299 50.79 17.22 34.64
CA ALA A 299 50.84 17.94 35.90
C ALA A 299 51.58 17.15 36.99
N MET A 300 51.34 15.85 37.12
CA MET A 300 52.06 14.95 38.03
C MET A 300 53.56 14.92 37.67
N LEU A 301 53.91 14.68 36.41
CA LEU A 301 55.30 14.62 35.94
C LEU A 301 56.03 15.94 36.18
N ARG A 302 55.42 17.09 35.91
CA ARG A 302 55.98 18.42 36.20
C ARG A 302 56.21 18.62 37.69
N ARG A 303 55.30 18.18 38.54
CA ARG A 303 55.43 18.24 40.01
C ARG A 303 56.62 17.38 40.48
N GLN A 304 56.73 16.15 39.95
CA GLN A 304 57.85 15.26 40.22
C GLN A 304 59.19 15.88 39.83
N LEU A 305 59.30 16.45 38.61
CA LEU A 305 60.52 17.09 38.13
C LEU A 305 60.89 18.30 38.96
N ALA A 306 59.96 19.16 39.35
CA ALA A 306 60.22 20.36 40.11
C ALA A 306 60.62 20.08 41.58
N LEU A 307 60.14 19.05 42.22
CA LEU A 307 60.29 18.73 43.62
C LEU A 307 61.26 17.56 43.90
N ARG A 308 61.73 16.87 42.83
CA ARG A 308 62.60 15.66 42.92
C ARG A 308 63.82 15.78 43.87
N PRO A 309 64.51 16.93 44.01
CA PRO A 309 65.61 17.05 44.98
C PRO A 309 65.14 17.04 46.47
N GLN A 310 63.87 17.26 46.73
CA GLN A 310 63.27 17.46 48.04
C GLN A 310 62.24 16.43 48.46
N ALA A 311 61.76 15.58 47.49
CA ALA A 311 60.75 14.61 47.69
C ALA A 311 61.33 13.31 48.25
N ASP A 312 60.73 12.75 49.26
CA ASP A 312 60.95 11.39 49.75
C ASP A 312 60.02 10.40 49.03
N ALA A 313 60.20 9.10 49.20
CA ALA A 313 59.40 8.04 48.59
C ALA A 313 57.92 8.10 48.99
N ALA A 314 57.63 8.67 50.15
CA ALA A 314 56.23 8.81 50.60
C ALA A 314 55.50 9.91 49.83
N ALA A 315 56.16 11.02 49.56
CA ALA A 315 55.61 12.11 48.72
C ALA A 315 55.38 11.66 47.29
N GLU A 316 56.32 10.90 46.70
CA GLU A 316 56.13 10.32 45.31
C GLU A 316 54.95 9.33 45.28
N ALA A 317 54.81 8.47 46.28
CA ALA A 317 53.67 7.54 46.38
C ALA A 317 52.33 8.29 46.49
N GLN A 318 52.28 9.38 47.31
CA GLN A 318 51.10 10.21 47.45
C GLN A 318 50.69 10.86 46.14
N TRP A 319 51.67 11.44 45.38
CA TRP A 319 51.33 12.06 44.07
C TRP A 319 50.82 11.05 43.05
N HIS A 320 51.38 9.83 43.06
CA HIS A 320 50.89 8.73 42.24
C HIS A 320 49.49 8.31 42.63
N GLU A 321 49.18 8.20 43.92
CA GLU A 321 47.85 7.90 44.40
C GLU A 321 46.83 8.99 44.03
N GLU A 322 47.16 10.28 44.21
CA GLU A 322 46.35 11.42 43.76
C GLU A 322 46.06 11.37 42.27
N PHE A 323 47.05 11.03 41.43
CA PHE A 323 46.91 10.85 39.99
C PHE A 323 45.97 9.67 39.70
N GLN A 324 46.15 8.51 40.28
CA GLN A 324 45.29 7.34 40.08
C GLN A 324 43.81 7.63 40.49
N ASN A 325 43.62 8.35 41.58
CA ASN A 325 42.31 8.80 42.02
C ASN A 325 41.66 9.77 41.03
N THR A 326 42.45 10.63 40.41
CA THR A 326 41.98 11.54 39.35
C THR A 326 41.55 10.76 38.11
N LEU A 327 42.38 9.82 37.65
CA LEU A 327 42.01 8.97 36.51
C LEU A 327 40.71 8.21 36.74
N ARG A 328 40.54 7.63 37.92
CA ARG A 328 39.35 6.86 38.27
C ARG A 328 38.09 7.72 38.22
N ARG A 329 38.14 8.93 38.78
CA ARG A 329 37.02 9.89 38.69
C ARG A 329 36.69 10.29 37.29
N LEU A 330 37.69 10.53 36.45
CA LEU A 330 37.50 10.85 35.03
C LEU A 330 36.87 9.69 34.26
N ASP A 331 37.24 8.44 34.56
CA ASP A 331 36.62 7.26 33.95
C ASP A 331 35.17 7.07 34.42
N GLU A 332 34.89 7.25 35.71
CA GLU A 332 33.54 7.18 36.27
C GLU A 332 32.61 8.25 35.67
N ASP A 333 33.10 9.46 35.44
CA ASP A 333 32.33 10.55 34.82
C ASP A 333 32.14 10.30 33.33
N ARG A 334 33.14 9.78 32.63
CA ARG A 334 33.03 9.38 31.21
C ARG A 334 31.94 8.31 31.03
N ASP A 335 32.02 7.23 31.81
CA ASP A 335 31.12 6.10 31.69
C ASP A 335 29.68 6.50 32.07
N PHE A 336 29.55 7.42 33.03
CA PHE A 336 28.25 8.01 33.37
C PHE A 336 27.66 8.82 32.19
N LEU A 337 28.44 9.70 31.53
CA LEU A 337 27.96 10.47 30.38
C LEU A 337 27.64 9.58 29.18
N ARG A 338 28.42 8.51 28.97
CA ARG A 338 28.08 7.49 27.94
C ARG A 338 26.73 6.83 28.23
N HIS A 339 26.47 6.48 29.50
CA HIS A 339 25.18 5.95 29.91
C HIS A 339 24.05 6.97 29.69
N CYS A 340 24.26 8.22 30.06
CA CYS A 340 23.27 9.29 29.87
C CYS A 340 22.97 9.55 28.37
N ASN A 341 23.94 9.31 27.45
CA ASN A 341 23.76 9.48 26.02
C ASN A 341 22.74 8.51 25.43
N LEU A 342 22.54 7.36 26.05
CA LEU A 342 21.50 6.42 25.65
C LEU A 342 20.11 7.00 26.03
N GLY A 343 19.13 6.84 25.13
CA GLY A 343 17.76 7.23 25.41
C GLY A 343 17.20 6.38 26.55
N SER A 344 16.50 7.02 27.50
CA SER A 344 15.83 6.34 28.62
C SER A 344 14.37 6.76 28.72
N GLU A 345 13.55 5.94 29.36
CA GLU A 345 12.14 6.29 29.61
C GLU A 345 11.99 7.43 30.62
N ALA A 346 12.86 7.46 31.63
CA ALA A 346 12.88 8.55 32.60
C ALA A 346 14.27 8.70 33.24
N MET A 347 14.99 9.78 32.91
CA MET A 347 16.19 10.19 33.60
C MET A 347 15.84 10.84 34.93
N ARG A 348 16.52 10.45 36.01
CA ARG A 348 16.31 11.00 37.34
C ARG A 348 16.83 12.43 37.47
N PRO A 349 16.23 13.28 38.33
CA PRO A 349 16.74 14.65 38.54
C PRO A 349 18.19 14.68 39.06
N GLU A 350 18.61 13.69 39.85
CA GLU A 350 19.99 13.58 40.36
C GLU A 350 20.98 13.33 39.21
N ASP A 351 20.61 12.52 38.22
CA ASP A 351 21.44 12.24 37.04
C ASP A 351 21.57 13.48 36.15
N GLN A 352 20.48 14.26 35.99
CA GLN A 352 20.55 15.57 35.29
C GLN A 352 21.48 16.54 36.03
N ALA A 353 21.36 16.65 37.35
CA ALA A 353 22.23 17.48 38.16
C ALA A 353 23.71 17.03 38.06
N ARG A 354 23.99 15.72 37.98
CA ARG A 354 25.34 15.19 37.79
C ARG A 354 25.94 15.56 36.42
N VAL A 355 25.13 15.54 35.32
CA VAL A 355 25.58 16.02 34.01
C VAL A 355 26.04 17.46 34.09
N HIS A 356 25.25 18.33 34.72
CA HIS A 356 25.61 19.74 34.92
C HIS A 356 26.88 19.90 35.77
N ALA A 357 26.98 19.11 36.84
CA ALA A 357 28.16 19.14 37.74
C ALA A 357 29.47 18.75 37.01
N ILE A 358 29.42 17.68 36.19
CA ILE A 358 30.59 17.25 35.38
C ILE A 358 30.97 18.33 34.38
N GLY A 359 30.00 18.94 33.67
CA GLY A 359 30.25 20.03 32.72
C GLY A 359 30.89 21.25 33.37
N ALA A 360 30.53 21.55 34.63
CA ALA A 360 31.05 22.69 35.39
C ALA A 360 32.42 22.40 36.05
N ALA A 361 32.62 21.14 36.50
CA ALA A 361 33.81 20.74 37.26
C ALA A 361 35.09 20.66 36.41
N HIS A 362 34.92 20.29 35.12
CA HIS A 362 36.05 20.09 34.22
C HIS A 362 36.18 21.22 33.23
N ARG A 363 37.43 21.58 32.93
CA ARG A 363 37.79 22.51 31.84
C ARG A 363 38.91 21.88 31.04
N TRP A 364 38.92 22.08 29.75
CA TRP A 364 39.91 21.52 28.88
C TRP A 364 40.52 22.57 27.96
N ARG A 365 41.71 22.32 27.47
CA ARG A 365 42.39 23.18 26.50
C ARG A 365 41.91 22.83 25.10
N ASN A 366 41.18 23.72 24.48
CA ASN A 366 40.65 23.51 23.13
C ASN A 366 41.76 23.58 22.07
N PRO A 367 41.50 23.24 20.79
CA PRO A 367 42.50 23.26 19.71
C PRO A 367 43.17 24.62 19.51
N GLU A 368 42.49 25.72 19.86
CA GLU A 368 43.03 27.08 19.81
C GLU A 368 43.90 27.41 21.02
N GLY A 369 44.11 26.46 21.92
CA GLY A 369 44.95 26.63 23.13
C GLY A 369 44.25 27.36 24.26
N GLN A 370 42.95 27.68 24.14
CA GLN A 370 42.17 28.39 25.15
C GLN A 370 41.54 27.42 26.17
N LEU A 371 41.38 27.86 27.40
CA LEU A 371 40.69 27.10 28.43
C LEU A 371 39.16 27.23 28.24
N ALA A 372 38.52 26.15 27.77
CA ALA A 372 37.09 26.09 27.48
C ALA A 372 36.32 25.23 28.49
N GLY A 373 34.99 25.38 28.55
CA GLY A 373 34.10 24.46 29.26
C GLY A 373 34.22 23.04 28.72
N PHE A 374 34.08 22.06 29.57
CA PHE A 374 34.24 20.64 29.20
C PHE A 374 33.09 20.18 28.29
N LEU A 375 31.83 20.53 28.63
CA LEU A 375 30.67 20.35 27.80
C LEU A 375 30.17 21.71 27.28
N SER A 376 29.66 21.74 26.05
CA SER A 376 28.93 22.89 25.53
C SER A 376 27.50 22.93 26.15
N GLU A 377 26.86 24.09 26.07
CA GLU A 377 25.46 24.25 26.51
C GLU A 377 24.52 23.27 25.79
N ASP A 378 24.70 23.08 24.48
CA ASP A 378 23.95 22.13 23.68
C ASP A 378 24.20 20.67 24.11
N GLU A 379 25.44 20.30 24.45
CA GLU A 379 25.75 18.95 24.96
C GLU A 379 25.11 18.72 26.34
N VAL A 380 25.11 19.70 27.21
CA VAL A 380 24.44 19.62 28.52
C VAL A 380 22.93 19.48 28.35
N GLU A 381 22.31 20.31 27.49
CA GLU A 381 20.88 20.21 27.19
C GLU A 381 20.52 18.81 26.65
N ASN A 382 21.26 18.31 25.66
CA ASN A 382 21.02 16.99 25.06
C ASN A 382 21.19 15.87 26.10
N LEU A 383 22.30 15.82 26.83
CA LEU A 383 22.56 14.77 27.83
C LEU A 383 21.55 14.79 28.99
N SER A 384 20.94 15.96 29.28
CA SER A 384 19.97 16.15 30.34
C SER A 384 18.51 15.87 29.91
N ILE A 385 18.26 15.40 28.67
CA ILE A 385 16.92 15.05 28.21
C ILE A 385 16.33 13.99 29.14
N ARG A 386 15.13 14.29 29.69
CA ARG A 386 14.48 13.41 30.67
C ARG A 386 13.98 12.10 30.08
N SER A 387 13.39 12.14 28.88
CA SER A 387 12.80 10.96 28.24
C SER A 387 13.07 10.96 26.74
N GLY A 388 13.55 9.83 26.23
CA GLY A 388 13.94 9.65 24.83
C GLY A 388 15.26 10.34 24.49
N THR A 389 15.42 10.69 23.21
CA THR A 389 16.66 11.24 22.64
C THR A 389 16.51 12.66 22.12
N LEU A 390 15.29 13.15 21.94
CA LEU A 390 14.97 14.43 21.30
C LEU A 390 14.90 15.58 22.29
N THR A 391 15.55 16.70 21.96
CA THR A 391 15.35 17.99 22.65
C THR A 391 13.92 18.49 22.44
N PRO A 392 13.42 19.47 23.25
CA PRO A 392 12.13 20.10 23.01
C PRO A 392 11.98 20.70 21.61
N ALA A 393 13.04 21.32 21.07
CA ALA A 393 13.07 21.88 19.72
C ALA A 393 12.95 20.80 18.64
N GLU A 394 13.70 19.71 18.73
CA GLU A 394 13.63 18.57 17.82
C GLU A 394 12.28 17.85 17.90
N ARG A 395 11.70 17.76 19.11
CA ARG A 395 10.35 17.24 19.29
C ARG A 395 9.29 18.12 18.61
N GLY A 396 9.48 19.44 18.60
CA GLY A 396 8.68 20.35 17.80
C GLY A 396 8.78 20.08 16.29
N ILE A 397 10.00 19.82 15.81
CA ILE A 397 10.25 19.51 14.40
C ILE A 397 9.56 18.20 13.99
N ILE A 398 9.70 17.13 14.79
CA ILE A 398 9.07 15.84 14.44
C ILE A 398 7.54 15.94 14.53
N ASN A 399 6.99 16.63 15.54
CA ASN A 399 5.55 16.80 15.67
C ASN A 399 4.93 17.64 14.53
N HIS A 400 5.73 18.45 13.85
CA HIS A 400 5.28 19.23 12.70
C HIS A 400 4.84 18.35 11.52
N HIS A 401 5.23 17.05 11.48
CA HIS A 401 4.76 16.12 10.43
C HIS A 401 3.23 16.05 10.37
N ILE A 402 2.53 16.19 11.50
CA ILE A 402 1.05 16.18 11.55
C ILE A 402 0.50 17.34 10.72
N VAL A 403 1.03 18.54 10.93
CA VAL A 403 0.63 19.75 10.18
C VAL A 403 0.95 19.57 8.70
N ALA A 404 2.11 19.01 8.39
CA ALA A 404 2.51 18.69 7.02
C ALA A 404 1.58 17.65 6.38
N THR A 405 1.23 16.56 7.10
CA THR A 405 0.27 15.56 6.67
C THR A 405 -1.07 16.18 6.30
N ILE A 406 -1.67 16.95 7.22
CA ILE A 406 -2.97 17.63 6.98
C ILE A 406 -2.87 18.52 5.75
N LYS A 407 -1.87 19.39 5.68
CA LYS A 407 -1.67 20.31 4.55
C LYS A 407 -1.50 19.59 3.22
N MET A 408 -0.76 18.47 3.19
CA MET A 408 -0.56 17.67 1.98
C MET A 408 -1.88 17.03 1.56
N LEU A 409 -2.60 16.40 2.50
CA LEU A 409 -3.85 15.72 2.21
C LEU A 409 -4.97 16.68 1.82
N GLU A 410 -5.11 17.84 2.47
CA GLU A 410 -6.09 18.85 2.12
C GLU A 410 -5.86 19.48 0.73
N SER A 411 -4.65 19.39 0.19
CA SER A 411 -4.35 19.87 -1.17
C SER A 411 -4.88 18.95 -2.28
N LEU A 412 -5.31 17.72 -1.95
CA LEU A 412 -5.81 16.76 -2.93
C LEU A 412 -7.32 16.93 -3.17
N PRO A 413 -7.80 16.77 -4.42
CA PRO A 413 -9.22 16.84 -4.76
C PRO A 413 -9.95 15.55 -4.38
N TRP A 414 -10.18 15.31 -3.11
CA TRP A 414 -10.80 14.09 -2.62
C TRP A 414 -12.22 13.87 -3.19
N PRO A 415 -12.52 12.66 -3.69
CA PRO A 415 -13.89 12.30 -4.03
C PRO A 415 -14.75 12.23 -2.75
N ARG A 416 -16.08 12.39 -2.91
CA ARG A 416 -17.01 12.47 -1.77
C ARG A 416 -16.90 11.34 -0.75
N HIS A 417 -16.53 10.15 -1.17
CA HIS A 417 -16.42 8.96 -0.32
C HIS A 417 -15.06 8.81 0.37
N LEU A 418 -14.12 9.73 0.15
CA LEU A 418 -12.79 9.80 0.78
C LEU A 418 -12.52 11.18 1.40
N ARG A 419 -13.54 12.00 1.56
CA ARG A 419 -13.38 13.39 2.01
C ARG A 419 -12.87 13.54 3.44
N ASN A 420 -13.08 12.50 4.27
CA ASN A 420 -12.68 12.52 5.68
C ASN A 420 -11.24 11.98 5.89
N VAL A 421 -10.56 11.52 4.84
CA VAL A 421 -9.17 11.04 4.92
C VAL A 421 -8.23 12.04 5.58
N PRO A 422 -8.24 13.35 5.25
CA PRO A 422 -7.38 14.32 5.93
C PRO A 422 -7.65 14.44 7.44
N GLU A 423 -8.92 14.43 7.84
CA GLU A 423 -9.34 14.51 9.24
C GLU A 423 -8.91 13.26 10.01
N TYR A 424 -9.21 12.07 9.49
CA TYR A 424 -8.85 10.81 10.14
C TYR A 424 -7.33 10.62 10.24
N ALA A 425 -6.61 10.92 9.15
CA ALA A 425 -5.15 10.87 9.15
C ALA A 425 -4.54 11.90 10.11
N GLY A 426 -5.08 13.13 10.18
CA GLY A 426 -4.62 14.19 11.07
C GLY A 426 -4.84 13.89 12.55
N GLY A 427 -5.87 13.09 12.89
CA GLY A 427 -6.23 12.74 14.25
C GLY A 427 -5.36 11.68 14.93
N HIS A 428 -4.38 11.07 14.24
CA HIS A 428 -3.60 9.94 14.77
C HIS A 428 -2.75 10.25 16.03
N HIS A 429 -2.55 11.51 16.38
CA HIS A 429 -1.89 11.98 17.60
C HIS A 429 -2.85 12.55 18.64
N GLU A 430 -4.15 12.52 18.38
CA GLU A 430 -5.12 13.00 19.37
C GLU A 430 -5.14 12.09 20.59
N ARG A 431 -5.37 12.70 21.77
CA ARG A 431 -5.48 11.97 23.03
C ARG A 431 -6.95 11.76 23.36
N MET A 432 -7.29 10.55 23.76
CA MET A 432 -8.61 10.22 24.33
C MET A 432 -8.77 10.82 25.72
#